data_66099cadcd1f4b1982048aea6918382e
#
_entry.id   66099cadcd1f4b1982048aea6918382e
#
_cell.length_a   1.000
_cell.length_b   1.000
_cell.length_c   1.000
_cell.angle_alpha   90.00
_cell.angle_beta   90.00
_cell.angle_gamma   90.00
#
_symmetry.space_group_name_H-M   'P 1'
#
loop_
_entity.id
_entity.type
_entity.pdbx_description
1 polymer ?
#
loop_
_entity_poly.entity_id
_entity_poly.type
_entity_poly.pdbx_seq_one_letter_code
_entity_poly.pdbx_strand_id
1 'polypeptide(L)'
;MAVSQTLTVTQSSQDVSANTSKVRIVWKSTQDGQSYNGYTRTAYYYVSINGGAETKYSVSYTLPKGSTKTLVDKTITVNHKADGKGTVKVRTWMDTDISAGIIELDKSLTLTTIPRATQPTLSASSANMGDAVTINCPRAASGFTHDLAYKLPSDSSYTSIKTGVGTSHSWTVPDRATAIPNATSVTMTVRCITKSGSTTIGTKYVYLTAKVPTTVIPTISSVTTAEAVSGLAAQFGAYVQTKSKLKATITAAGAKGSTIKEYSSTFAGKTYTGSSWTSDTLATSGTLTIKTRVKDSRGRWSAYKTTNVTVVAYSKPQIKALTVYRCDSTGKAADDGTHLAIAYNYSVASVGGKNAAAVTVKYKQSTAADYSSTLLELAALSGNTTAKPASPTFSVDYTYNFQMTVEDWFGATATAVATLPSGKVILDIKANGLGFAIGKTAEQNGIDFGWDIVGRIKSLGSMAGRYRTEDGLLMQWGGVSITPTAANEPTTAVVTFPLPFTEAPTVFVTPVTSVPHTLSVGIQRSGDLVGDNKLKVAVTLVRSGLTSTGINWLAIGKG
;
A
#
# COMPACT_ATOMS: atom_id res chain seq x y z
N MET A 1 -13.48 97.11 -33.92
CA MET A 1 -12.21 96.47 -34.37
C MET A 1 -12.24 95.01 -33.98
N ALA A 2 -12.24 94.14 -34.98
CA ALA A 2 -12.35 92.72 -34.72
C ALA A 2 -11.07 91.98 -35.21
N VAL A 3 -10.45 91.25 -34.32
CA VAL A 3 -9.44 90.21 -34.63
C VAL A 3 -10.12 88.90 -34.41
N SER A 4 -10.21 88.05 -35.41
CA SER A 4 -10.70 86.69 -35.33
C SER A 4 -9.51 85.71 -35.43
N GLN A 5 -9.59 84.60 -34.71
CA GLN A 5 -8.57 83.63 -34.77
C GLN A 5 -9.14 82.24 -35.06
N THR A 6 -8.37 81.39 -35.74
CA THR A 6 -8.72 80.02 -35.98
C THR A 6 -7.54 79.16 -35.60
N LEU A 7 -7.82 78.14 -34.81
CA LEU A 7 -6.84 77.07 -34.43
C LEU A 7 -7.35 75.73 -34.97
N THR A 8 -6.58 75.17 -35.87
CA THR A 8 -6.85 73.82 -36.40
C THR A 8 -5.74 72.87 -35.97
N VAL A 9 -6.12 71.74 -35.39
CA VAL A 9 -5.22 70.65 -34.97
C VAL A 9 -5.72 69.41 -35.64
N THR A 10 -4.92 68.85 -36.55
CA THR A 10 -5.33 67.67 -37.35
C THR A 10 -4.25 66.61 -37.35
N GLN A 11 -4.67 65.37 -37.27
CA GLN A 11 -3.78 64.21 -37.50
C GLN A 11 -3.63 64.04 -39.01
N SER A 12 -2.36 64.05 -39.49
CA SER A 12 -2.06 63.94 -40.93
C SER A 12 -1.58 62.51 -41.31
N SER A 13 -0.97 61.77 -40.42
CA SER A 13 -0.54 60.38 -40.67
C SER A 13 -0.27 59.64 -39.38
N GLN A 14 -0.18 58.33 -39.49
CA GLN A 14 0.22 57.42 -38.41
C GLN A 14 1.40 56.56 -38.85
N ASP A 15 2.30 56.29 -37.91
CA ASP A 15 3.30 55.22 -38.03
C ASP A 15 2.99 54.15 -36.95
N VAL A 16 2.42 53.01 -37.43
CA VAL A 16 2.01 51.91 -36.57
C VAL A 16 3.22 51.26 -35.89
N SER A 17 4.35 51.17 -36.60
CA SER A 17 5.56 50.54 -36.11
C SER A 17 6.24 51.38 -35.00
N ALA A 18 6.37 52.68 -35.27
CA ALA A 18 6.97 53.62 -34.31
C ALA A 18 6.02 54.04 -33.19
N ASN A 19 4.72 53.69 -33.27
CA ASN A 19 3.68 54.11 -32.33
C ASN A 19 3.57 55.63 -32.26
N THR A 20 3.61 56.32 -33.41
CA THR A 20 3.58 57.76 -33.51
C THR A 20 2.54 58.26 -34.52
N SER A 21 2.10 59.51 -34.36
CA SER A 21 1.30 60.23 -35.34
C SER A 21 1.93 61.57 -35.67
N LYS A 22 1.73 62.01 -36.91
CA LYS A 22 2.00 63.36 -37.30
C LYS A 22 0.77 64.22 -37.07
N VAL A 23 0.92 65.36 -36.34
CA VAL A 23 -0.18 66.27 -36.03
C VAL A 23 0.23 67.63 -36.55
N ARG A 24 -0.57 68.17 -37.43
CA ARG A 24 -0.40 69.53 -37.98
C ARG A 24 -1.20 70.54 -37.15
N ILE A 25 -0.55 71.58 -36.70
CA ILE A 25 -1.10 72.71 -35.93
C ILE A 25 -1.09 73.90 -36.84
N VAL A 26 -2.23 74.42 -37.13
CA VAL A 26 -2.35 75.68 -37.94
C VAL A 26 -3.12 76.70 -37.12
N TRP A 27 -2.41 77.78 -36.80
CA TRP A 27 -3.01 78.93 -36.10
C TRP A 27 -2.97 80.14 -37.01
N LYS A 28 -4.11 80.74 -37.29
CA LYS A 28 -4.28 81.88 -38.11
C LYS A 28 -4.99 83.00 -37.34
N SER A 29 -4.56 84.21 -37.59
CA SER A 29 -5.24 85.42 -37.11
C SER A 29 -5.64 86.27 -38.27
N THR A 30 -6.89 86.73 -38.27
CA THR A 30 -7.49 87.62 -39.32
C THR A 30 -7.84 88.91 -38.64
N GLN A 31 -7.39 90.02 -39.22
CA GLN A 31 -7.73 91.39 -38.82
C GLN A 31 -8.73 91.98 -39.79
N ASP A 32 -9.76 92.65 -39.27
CA ASP A 32 -10.72 93.37 -40.09
C ASP A 32 -10.03 94.60 -40.70
N GLY A 33 -10.65 95.15 -41.75
CA GLY A 33 -10.13 96.30 -42.47
C GLY A 33 -10.12 97.62 -41.69
N GLN A 34 -10.62 97.64 -40.47
CA GLN A 34 -10.77 98.83 -39.61
C GLN A 34 -9.62 98.95 -38.58
N SER A 35 -8.77 97.94 -38.41
CA SER A 35 -7.69 97.97 -37.46
C SER A 35 -6.41 98.57 -38.08
N TYR A 36 -5.60 99.25 -37.28
CA TYR A 36 -4.38 99.83 -37.77
C TYR A 36 -3.27 98.71 -37.87
N ASN A 37 -2.25 99.02 -38.71
CA ASN A 37 -1.12 98.08 -38.83
C ASN A 37 -0.39 98.01 -37.54
N GLY A 38 -0.41 96.85 -36.97
CA GLY A 38 0.22 96.62 -35.68
C GLY A 38 1.74 96.56 -35.73
N TYR A 39 2.34 96.74 -34.59
CA TYR A 39 3.78 96.46 -34.37
C TYR A 39 4.03 94.96 -34.33
N THR A 40 5.28 94.66 -34.52
CA THR A 40 5.72 93.24 -34.28
C THR A 40 5.55 92.87 -32.80
N ARG A 41 4.83 91.81 -32.54
CA ARG A 41 4.48 91.32 -31.21
C ARG A 41 4.81 89.86 -31.07
N THR A 42 4.80 89.37 -29.83
CA THR A 42 5.00 88.00 -29.53
C THR A 42 3.69 87.38 -29.05
N ALA A 43 3.27 86.29 -29.69
CA ALA A 43 2.20 85.45 -29.24
C ALA A 43 2.79 84.10 -28.79
N TYR A 44 1.98 83.37 -28.04
CA TYR A 44 2.43 82.07 -27.49
C TYR A 44 1.41 81.00 -27.89
N TYR A 45 1.94 79.85 -28.14
CA TYR A 45 1.11 78.63 -28.16
C TYR A 45 1.73 77.56 -27.28
N TYR A 46 0.90 76.73 -26.67
CA TYR A 46 1.27 75.71 -25.72
C TYR A 46 0.75 74.37 -26.26
N VAL A 47 1.60 73.38 -26.19
CA VAL A 47 1.28 72.04 -26.64
C VAL A 47 1.44 71.07 -25.47
N SER A 48 0.38 70.35 -25.12
CA SER A 48 0.38 69.25 -24.19
C SER A 48 0.07 67.95 -24.95
N ILE A 49 0.88 66.91 -24.70
CA ILE A 49 0.76 65.61 -25.32
C ILE A 49 0.37 64.60 -24.23
N ASN A 50 -0.70 63.82 -24.44
CA ASN A 50 -1.17 62.77 -23.57
C ASN A 50 -1.46 63.24 -22.12
N GLY A 51 -1.82 64.50 -21.93
CA GLY A 51 -2.08 65.07 -20.62
C GLY A 51 -0.84 65.43 -19.82
N GLY A 52 0.32 65.45 -20.46
CA GLY A 52 1.56 65.93 -19.84
C GLY A 52 1.61 67.46 -19.71
N ALA A 53 2.71 67.97 -19.15
CA ALA A 53 2.93 69.42 -19.01
C ALA A 53 2.89 70.15 -20.36
N GLU A 54 2.39 71.39 -20.35
CA GLU A 54 2.39 72.25 -21.53
C GLU A 54 3.80 72.71 -21.85
N THR A 55 4.20 72.57 -23.10
CA THR A 55 5.43 73.16 -23.63
C THR A 55 5.07 74.47 -24.31
N LYS A 56 5.65 75.60 -23.83
CA LYS A 56 5.44 76.93 -24.33
C LYS A 56 6.36 77.20 -25.52
N TYR A 57 5.74 77.74 -26.58
CA TYR A 57 6.43 78.20 -27.76
C TYR A 57 6.02 79.70 -28.03
N SER A 58 6.97 80.50 -28.54
CA SER A 58 6.73 81.85 -28.93
C SER A 58 6.70 81.98 -30.46
N VAL A 59 5.89 82.91 -30.96
CA VAL A 59 5.84 83.32 -32.40
C VAL A 59 5.75 84.82 -32.47
N SER A 60 6.66 85.42 -33.25
CA SER A 60 6.62 86.86 -33.58
C SER A 60 5.68 87.06 -34.71
N TYR A 61 4.81 88.08 -34.61
CA TYR A 61 3.85 88.34 -35.63
C TYR A 61 3.65 89.86 -35.81
N THR A 62 3.22 90.24 -37.03
CA THR A 62 2.67 91.52 -37.38
C THR A 62 1.40 91.23 -38.16
N LEU A 63 0.28 91.90 -37.81
CA LEU A 63 -0.99 91.75 -38.48
C LEU A 63 -1.26 92.94 -39.39
N PRO A 64 -1.04 92.86 -40.70
CA PRO A 64 -1.38 93.90 -41.63
C PRO A 64 -2.92 94.12 -41.71
N LYS A 65 -3.33 95.33 -41.91
CA LYS A 65 -4.75 95.74 -42.05
C LYS A 65 -5.46 94.88 -43.11
N GLY A 66 -6.63 94.35 -42.75
CA GLY A 66 -7.50 93.63 -43.69
C GLY A 66 -6.89 92.30 -44.17
N SER A 67 -6.00 91.67 -43.40
CA SER A 67 -5.33 90.48 -43.85
C SER A 67 -5.50 89.31 -42.87
N THR A 68 -5.25 88.12 -43.40
CA THR A 68 -5.11 86.86 -42.60
C THR A 68 -3.64 86.48 -42.58
N LYS A 69 -3.11 86.33 -41.37
CA LYS A 69 -1.72 85.85 -41.14
C LYS A 69 -1.73 84.46 -40.54
N THR A 70 -0.98 83.56 -41.14
CA THR A 70 -0.68 82.28 -40.53
C THR A 70 0.45 82.48 -39.50
N LEU A 71 0.14 82.33 -38.22
CA LEU A 71 1.08 82.51 -37.13
C LEU A 71 1.89 81.23 -36.92
N VAL A 72 1.22 80.09 -36.98
CA VAL A 72 1.85 78.75 -36.83
C VAL A 72 1.29 77.86 -37.95
N ASP A 73 2.20 77.18 -38.63
CA ASP A 73 1.93 76.00 -39.45
C ASP A 73 3.07 75.03 -39.22
N LYS A 74 2.81 74.10 -38.29
CA LYS A 74 3.85 73.19 -37.84
C LYS A 74 3.31 71.77 -37.69
N THR A 75 4.06 70.85 -38.19
CA THR A 75 3.79 69.41 -37.94
C THR A 75 4.69 68.91 -36.84
N ILE A 76 4.09 68.32 -35.82
CA ILE A 76 4.82 67.67 -34.71
C ILE A 76 4.63 66.16 -34.78
N THR A 77 5.60 65.42 -34.21
CA THR A 77 5.46 63.99 -34.01
C THR A 77 4.98 63.76 -32.59
N VAL A 78 3.91 62.99 -32.46
CA VAL A 78 3.27 62.65 -31.20
C VAL A 78 3.44 61.17 -30.93
N ASN A 79 4.14 60.82 -29.84
CA ASN A 79 4.22 59.46 -29.35
C ASN A 79 2.90 59.06 -28.68
N HIS A 80 2.31 57.95 -29.12
CA HIS A 80 1.16 57.41 -28.45
C HIS A 80 1.55 56.68 -27.15
N LYS A 81 0.60 56.55 -26.23
CA LYS A 81 0.76 55.68 -25.02
C LYS A 81 1.00 54.24 -25.43
N ALA A 82 1.40 53.42 -24.48
CA ALA A 82 1.67 51.98 -24.70
C ALA A 82 0.42 51.20 -25.20
N ASP A 83 -0.78 51.69 -24.91
CA ASP A 83 -2.06 51.16 -25.40
C ASP A 83 -2.45 51.66 -26.80
N GLY A 84 -1.63 52.48 -27.43
CA GLY A 84 -1.84 53.02 -28.75
C GLY A 84 -2.74 54.27 -28.79
N LYS A 85 -3.24 54.76 -27.68
CA LYS A 85 -4.03 55.98 -27.58
C LYS A 85 -3.13 57.20 -27.51
N GLY A 86 -3.64 58.31 -28.03
CA GLY A 86 -2.92 59.58 -27.97
C GLY A 86 -3.89 60.76 -27.96
N THR A 87 -3.47 61.83 -27.34
CA THR A 87 -4.21 63.09 -27.31
C THR A 87 -3.23 64.23 -27.44
N VAL A 88 -3.66 65.29 -28.12
CA VAL A 88 -2.93 66.55 -28.22
C VAL A 88 -3.87 67.65 -27.82
N LYS A 89 -3.44 68.50 -26.90
CA LYS A 89 -4.14 69.77 -26.58
C LYS A 89 -3.24 70.93 -26.99
N VAL A 90 -3.79 71.88 -27.72
CA VAL A 90 -3.10 73.10 -28.11
C VAL A 90 -3.89 74.27 -27.56
N ARG A 91 -3.19 75.11 -26.79
CA ARG A 91 -3.76 76.38 -26.32
C ARG A 91 -2.95 77.53 -26.93
N THR A 92 -3.61 78.58 -27.40
CA THR A 92 -2.96 79.77 -27.91
C THR A 92 -3.27 80.96 -27.01
N TRP A 93 -2.30 81.88 -26.95
CA TRP A 93 -2.45 83.16 -26.23
C TRP A 93 -1.86 84.26 -27.07
N MET A 94 -2.69 85.25 -27.35
CA MET A 94 -2.31 86.41 -28.15
C MET A 94 -2.91 87.68 -27.54
N ASP A 95 -2.03 88.57 -27.13
CA ASP A 95 -2.44 89.94 -26.80
C ASP A 95 -2.50 90.78 -28.09
N THR A 96 -3.67 91.22 -28.45
CA THR A 96 -3.88 91.99 -29.71
C THR A 96 -3.49 93.43 -29.55
N ASP A 97 -3.35 93.94 -28.32
CA ASP A 97 -3.05 95.36 -27.98
C ASP A 97 -4.01 96.37 -28.61
N ILE A 98 -5.21 95.92 -28.89
CA ILE A 98 -6.34 96.64 -29.37
C ILE A 98 -7.56 96.29 -28.55
N SER A 99 -8.73 96.95 -28.84
CA SER A 99 -9.96 96.72 -28.07
C SER A 99 -10.39 95.24 -27.97
N ALA A 100 -9.81 94.35 -28.79
CA ALA A 100 -10.08 92.89 -28.70
C ALA A 100 -9.35 92.24 -27.54
N GLY A 101 -8.32 92.87 -26.91
CA GLY A 101 -7.60 92.38 -25.76
C GLY A 101 -6.88 91.07 -26.03
N ILE A 102 -6.84 90.24 -24.99
CA ILE A 102 -6.24 88.90 -25.07
C ILE A 102 -7.23 87.95 -25.70
N ILE A 103 -6.78 87.21 -26.69
CA ILE A 103 -7.56 86.15 -27.33
C ILE A 103 -6.88 84.82 -27.06
N GLU A 104 -7.62 83.87 -26.46
CA GLU A 104 -7.16 82.48 -26.21
C GLU A 104 -8.04 81.52 -26.98
N LEU A 105 -7.43 80.48 -27.54
CA LEU A 105 -8.14 79.37 -28.17
C LEU A 105 -7.59 78.08 -27.58
N ASP A 106 -8.49 77.17 -27.28
CA ASP A 106 -8.17 75.80 -26.87
C ASP A 106 -8.69 74.80 -27.92
N LYS A 107 -7.84 73.86 -28.29
CA LYS A 107 -8.22 72.74 -29.16
C LYS A 107 -7.66 71.47 -28.68
N SER A 108 -8.51 70.51 -28.40
CA SER A 108 -8.10 69.12 -28.08
C SER A 108 -8.36 68.21 -29.28
N LEU A 109 -7.41 67.38 -29.59
CA LEU A 109 -7.52 66.33 -30.60
C LEU A 109 -7.24 64.98 -29.97
N THR A 110 -8.23 64.07 -30.02
CA THR A 110 -7.99 62.66 -29.76
C THR A 110 -7.48 62.01 -31.04
N LEU A 111 -6.30 61.40 -30.97
CA LEU A 111 -5.70 60.74 -32.11
C LEU A 111 -6.35 59.38 -32.36
N THR A 112 -6.40 58.98 -33.61
CA THR A 112 -6.82 57.64 -33.98
C THR A 112 -5.93 56.63 -33.29
N THR A 113 -6.51 55.69 -32.57
CA THR A 113 -5.75 54.68 -31.83
C THR A 113 -4.90 53.84 -32.77
N ILE A 114 -3.60 53.71 -32.45
CA ILE A 114 -2.69 52.86 -33.20
C ILE A 114 -2.84 51.41 -32.68
N PRO A 115 -3.21 50.46 -33.54
CA PRO A 115 -3.29 49.08 -33.14
C PRO A 115 -1.96 48.55 -32.58
N ARG A 116 -2.00 47.86 -31.42
CA ARG A 116 -0.80 47.33 -30.74
C ARG A 116 -0.75 45.81 -30.76
N ALA A 117 0.36 45.26 -30.24
CA ALA A 117 0.59 43.82 -30.22
C ALA A 117 -0.58 43.07 -29.55
N THR A 118 -1.02 42.03 -30.21
CA THR A 118 -2.11 41.18 -29.78
C THR A 118 -1.77 40.44 -28.47
N GLN A 119 -2.65 40.53 -27.49
CA GLN A 119 -2.59 39.67 -26.31
C GLN A 119 -3.22 38.33 -26.67
N PRO A 120 -2.43 37.23 -26.76
CA PRO A 120 -3.00 35.92 -27.05
C PRO A 120 -3.77 35.38 -25.84
N THR A 121 -4.79 34.55 -26.12
CA THR A 121 -5.49 33.76 -25.11
C THR A 121 -5.53 32.30 -25.53
N LEU A 122 -5.74 31.41 -24.58
CA LEU A 122 -5.86 29.97 -24.81
C LEU A 122 -7.30 29.53 -24.57
N SER A 123 -7.77 28.52 -25.31
CA SER A 123 -9.08 27.90 -25.08
C SER A 123 -9.15 27.18 -23.73
N ALA A 124 -7.99 26.83 -23.14
CA ALA A 124 -7.88 26.27 -21.81
C ALA A 124 -6.58 26.72 -21.14
N SER A 125 -6.60 26.97 -19.85
CA SER A 125 -5.40 27.33 -19.05
C SER A 125 -4.53 26.12 -18.70
N SER A 126 -5.06 24.89 -18.87
CA SER A 126 -4.33 23.63 -18.70
C SER A 126 -4.81 22.57 -19.69
N ALA A 127 -3.89 21.72 -20.13
CA ALA A 127 -4.17 20.58 -21.02
C ALA A 127 -3.17 19.45 -20.77
N ASN A 128 -3.51 18.22 -21.15
CA ASN A 128 -2.51 17.17 -21.17
C ASN A 128 -1.57 17.35 -22.37
N MET A 129 -0.37 16.93 -22.24
CA MET A 129 0.55 16.74 -23.35
C MET A 129 -0.07 15.75 -24.34
N GLY A 130 -0.14 16.14 -25.62
CA GLY A 130 -0.84 15.41 -26.66
C GLY A 130 -2.23 15.96 -26.99
N ASP A 131 -2.87 16.70 -26.10
CA ASP A 131 -4.18 17.33 -26.36
C ASP A 131 -4.03 18.57 -27.24
N ALA A 132 -5.10 18.93 -27.94
CA ALA A 132 -5.17 20.16 -28.72
C ALA A 132 -5.68 21.34 -27.89
N VAL A 133 -5.01 22.48 -28.02
CA VAL A 133 -5.42 23.77 -27.43
C VAL A 133 -5.45 24.82 -28.53
N THR A 134 -6.52 25.62 -28.58
CA THR A 134 -6.60 26.74 -29.53
C THR A 134 -5.92 27.96 -28.93
N ILE A 135 -4.95 28.51 -29.66
CA ILE A 135 -4.35 29.80 -29.36
C ILE A 135 -5.14 30.85 -30.15
N ASN A 136 -5.86 31.71 -29.44
CA ASN A 136 -6.64 32.81 -30.04
C ASN A 136 -5.78 34.07 -30.06
N CYS A 137 -5.73 34.72 -31.21
CA CYS A 137 -5.00 35.95 -31.48
C CYS A 137 -5.98 37.05 -31.93
N PRO A 138 -6.72 37.69 -31.01
CA PRO A 138 -7.67 38.74 -31.37
C PRO A 138 -6.93 39.98 -31.90
N ARG A 139 -6.63 39.99 -33.20
CA ARG A 139 -5.82 41.05 -33.83
C ARG A 139 -6.52 42.39 -33.85
N ALA A 140 -5.77 43.43 -33.50
CA ALA A 140 -6.29 44.79 -33.46
C ALA A 140 -6.39 45.47 -34.85
N ALA A 141 -5.76 44.89 -35.88
CA ALA A 141 -5.86 45.30 -37.27
C ALA A 141 -5.91 44.10 -38.21
N SER A 142 -6.67 44.19 -39.30
CA SER A 142 -6.89 43.06 -40.22
C SER A 142 -5.62 42.57 -40.90
N GLY A 143 -4.63 43.45 -41.12
CA GLY A 143 -3.34 43.12 -41.71
C GLY A 143 -2.34 42.49 -40.72
N PHE A 144 -2.67 42.32 -39.43
CA PHE A 144 -1.75 41.72 -38.47
C PHE A 144 -1.72 40.20 -38.64
N THR A 145 -0.49 39.65 -38.56
CA THR A 145 -0.22 38.25 -38.46
C THR A 145 0.58 37.97 -37.21
N HIS A 146 0.62 36.70 -36.78
CA HIS A 146 1.27 36.29 -35.53
C HIS A 146 2.22 35.12 -35.76
N ASP A 147 3.42 35.23 -35.21
CA ASP A 147 4.35 34.11 -35.09
C ASP A 147 4.26 33.57 -33.66
N LEU A 148 3.82 32.32 -33.57
CA LEU A 148 3.62 31.63 -32.32
C LEU A 148 4.80 30.67 -32.04
N ALA A 149 5.25 30.65 -30.80
CA ALA A 149 6.29 29.76 -30.33
C ALA A 149 6.09 29.45 -28.85
N TYR A 150 6.62 28.32 -28.40
CA TYR A 150 6.54 27.93 -26.99
C TYR A 150 7.92 27.59 -26.44
N LYS A 151 8.04 27.60 -25.11
CA LYS A 151 9.18 26.99 -24.38
C LYS A 151 8.77 26.53 -22.98
N LEU A 152 9.52 25.57 -22.46
CA LEU A 152 9.52 25.22 -21.05
C LEU A 152 10.47 26.16 -20.28
N PRO A 153 10.37 26.22 -18.95
CA PRO A 153 11.34 26.96 -18.11
C PRO A 153 12.79 26.48 -18.30
N SER A 154 12.98 25.18 -18.59
CA SER A 154 14.28 24.56 -18.83
C SER A 154 14.86 24.81 -20.22
N ASP A 155 14.06 25.29 -21.16
CA ASP A 155 14.50 25.49 -22.54
C ASP A 155 15.24 26.83 -22.67
N SER A 156 16.38 26.83 -23.34
CA SER A 156 17.16 28.05 -23.64
C SER A 156 16.51 28.89 -24.73
N SER A 157 15.77 28.29 -25.66
CA SER A 157 15.16 28.92 -26.81
C SER A 157 13.71 28.53 -27.02
N TYR A 158 12.98 29.36 -27.81
CA TYR A 158 11.61 29.07 -28.19
C TYR A 158 11.56 28.10 -29.37
N THR A 159 10.68 27.11 -29.29
CA THR A 159 10.32 26.23 -30.40
C THR A 159 9.13 26.82 -31.15
N SER A 160 9.23 26.95 -32.47
CA SER A 160 8.15 27.47 -33.31
C SER A 160 6.91 26.56 -33.26
N ILE A 161 5.74 27.17 -33.12
CA ILE A 161 4.44 26.50 -33.25
C ILE A 161 3.94 26.71 -34.68
N LYS A 162 3.77 27.99 -35.10
CA LYS A 162 3.28 28.37 -36.40
C LYS A 162 3.62 29.84 -36.69
N THR A 163 3.98 30.15 -37.90
CA THR A 163 4.17 31.53 -38.39
C THR A 163 2.98 31.98 -39.25
N GLY A 164 2.76 33.30 -39.33
CA GLY A 164 1.74 33.88 -40.18
C GLY A 164 0.29 33.60 -39.74
N VAL A 165 0.06 33.31 -38.46
CA VAL A 165 -1.28 33.00 -37.92
C VAL A 165 -2.15 34.25 -37.97
N GLY A 166 -3.39 34.14 -38.48
CA GLY A 166 -4.38 35.22 -38.48
C GLY A 166 -4.99 35.44 -37.10
N THR A 167 -6.14 34.83 -36.82
CA THR A 167 -6.92 35.04 -35.59
C THR A 167 -6.84 33.91 -34.60
N SER A 168 -6.52 32.72 -35.04
CA SER A 168 -6.37 31.55 -34.16
C SER A 168 -5.55 30.44 -34.79
N HIS A 169 -5.05 29.54 -33.97
CA HIS A 169 -4.36 28.33 -34.40
C HIS A 169 -4.61 27.21 -33.40
N SER A 170 -5.04 26.03 -33.91
CA SER A 170 -5.12 24.83 -33.12
C SER A 170 -3.71 24.24 -32.95
N TRP A 171 -3.25 24.10 -31.69
CA TRP A 171 -1.92 23.63 -31.35
C TRP A 171 -2.00 22.37 -30.52
N THR A 172 -1.39 21.30 -30.97
CA THR A 172 -1.22 20.10 -30.14
C THR A 172 -0.08 20.33 -29.16
N VAL A 173 -0.39 20.25 -27.88
CA VAL A 173 0.60 20.43 -26.79
C VAL A 173 1.64 19.32 -26.92
N PRO A 174 2.92 19.65 -27.13
CA PRO A 174 3.94 18.65 -27.39
C PRO A 174 4.18 17.77 -26.16
N ASP A 175 4.52 16.49 -26.40
CA ASP A 175 4.96 15.59 -25.34
C ASP A 175 6.38 15.99 -24.88
N ARG A 176 6.46 16.62 -23.74
CA ARG A 176 7.70 17.05 -23.08
C ARG A 176 7.86 16.40 -21.70
N ALA A 177 7.19 15.25 -21.48
CA ALA A 177 7.22 14.55 -20.21
C ALA A 177 8.63 14.13 -19.78
N THR A 178 9.53 13.83 -20.75
CA THR A 178 10.93 13.50 -20.50
C THR A 178 11.73 14.67 -19.92
N ALA A 179 11.35 15.90 -20.21
CA ALA A 179 11.99 17.09 -19.67
C ALA A 179 11.60 17.37 -18.20
N ILE A 180 10.56 16.69 -17.69
CA ILE A 180 10.06 16.84 -16.32
C ILE A 180 9.89 15.48 -15.63
N PRO A 181 10.96 14.71 -15.45
CA PRO A 181 10.88 13.33 -14.96
C PRO A 181 10.35 13.21 -13.52
N ASN A 182 10.37 14.31 -12.76
CA ASN A 182 9.97 14.35 -11.34
C ASN A 182 8.69 15.15 -11.09
N ALA A 183 8.02 15.62 -12.15
CA ALA A 183 6.81 16.44 -12.02
C ALA A 183 5.68 15.93 -12.93
N THR A 184 4.44 16.18 -12.51
CA THR A 184 3.23 15.79 -13.26
C THR A 184 2.76 16.90 -14.20
N SER A 185 3.30 18.11 -14.09
CA SER A 185 2.95 19.26 -14.93
C SER A 185 4.09 20.28 -14.97
N VAL A 186 4.03 21.14 -15.97
CA VAL A 186 4.94 22.27 -16.14
C VAL A 186 4.20 23.43 -16.80
N THR A 187 4.56 24.66 -16.43
CA THR A 187 4.05 25.86 -17.12
C THR A 187 4.87 26.11 -18.37
N MET A 188 4.23 25.99 -19.53
CA MET A 188 4.78 26.38 -20.82
C MET A 188 4.49 27.85 -21.08
N THR A 189 5.49 28.59 -21.53
CA THR A 189 5.31 29.96 -22.02
C THR A 189 5.04 29.93 -23.51
N VAL A 190 3.88 30.42 -23.91
CA VAL A 190 3.53 30.63 -25.33
C VAL A 190 3.77 32.08 -25.68
N ARG A 191 4.66 32.31 -26.62
CA ARG A 191 5.02 33.60 -27.15
C ARG A 191 4.22 33.89 -28.42
N CYS A 192 3.67 35.08 -28.51
CA CYS A 192 2.98 35.61 -29.69
C CYS A 192 3.70 36.89 -30.14
N ILE A 193 4.35 36.85 -31.28
CA ILE A 193 4.94 38.04 -31.95
C ILE A 193 3.92 38.51 -32.97
N THR A 194 3.42 39.73 -32.78
CA THR A 194 2.51 40.41 -33.73
C THR A 194 3.33 41.11 -34.79
N LYS A 195 2.99 40.90 -36.06
CA LYS A 195 3.60 41.53 -37.23
C LYS A 195 2.61 42.29 -38.07
N SER A 196 3.09 43.37 -38.68
CA SER A 196 2.42 44.10 -39.77
C SER A 196 3.34 43.97 -40.99
N GLY A 197 2.98 43.11 -41.94
CA GLY A 197 3.91 42.69 -42.98
C GLY A 197 5.17 42.04 -42.36
N SER A 198 6.35 42.55 -42.67
CA SER A 198 7.62 42.13 -42.12
C SER A 198 7.98 42.74 -40.76
N THR A 199 7.30 43.84 -40.38
CA THR A 199 7.64 44.64 -39.20
C THR A 199 7.04 44.02 -37.94
N THR A 200 7.84 43.86 -36.87
CA THR A 200 7.36 43.45 -35.55
C THR A 200 6.72 44.59 -34.81
N ILE A 201 5.43 44.46 -34.48
CA ILE A 201 4.67 45.42 -33.68
C ILE A 201 4.93 45.24 -32.18
N GLY A 202 5.15 44.00 -31.77
CA GLY A 202 5.51 43.66 -30.39
C GLY A 202 5.27 42.20 -30.05
N THR A 203 5.63 41.85 -28.83
CA THR A 203 5.58 40.47 -28.30
C THR A 203 4.70 40.42 -27.05
N LYS A 204 3.81 39.45 -26.97
CA LYS A 204 2.99 39.13 -25.80
C LYS A 204 3.10 37.65 -25.48
N TYR A 205 2.75 37.29 -24.26
CA TYR A 205 2.85 35.96 -23.75
C TYR A 205 1.56 35.48 -23.11
N VAL A 206 1.34 34.18 -23.16
CA VAL A 206 0.30 33.47 -22.40
C VAL A 206 0.90 32.17 -21.87
N TYR A 207 0.33 31.65 -20.79
CA TYR A 207 0.88 30.53 -20.09
C TYR A 207 -0.09 29.36 -20.13
N LEU A 208 0.43 28.13 -20.39
CA LEU A 208 -0.30 26.88 -20.38
C LEU A 208 0.30 25.97 -19.33
N THR A 209 -0.52 25.46 -18.42
CA THR A 209 -0.11 24.34 -17.57
C THR A 209 -0.24 23.03 -18.35
N ALA A 210 0.89 22.56 -18.90
CA ALA A 210 0.94 21.29 -19.61
C ALA A 210 1.11 20.14 -18.62
N LYS A 211 0.17 19.20 -18.62
CA LYS A 211 0.11 18.05 -17.71
C LYS A 211 0.62 16.78 -18.41
N VAL A 212 1.41 15.98 -17.72
CA VAL A 212 1.71 14.62 -18.16
C VAL A 212 0.45 13.78 -18.03
N PRO A 213 -0.03 13.11 -19.10
CA PRO A 213 -1.23 12.29 -19.05
C PRO A 213 -1.19 11.28 -17.89
N THR A 214 -2.32 11.03 -17.24
CA THR A 214 -2.42 10.11 -16.11
C THR A 214 -2.11 8.66 -16.48
N THR A 215 -2.21 8.32 -17.75
CA THR A 215 -1.85 7.02 -18.32
C THR A 215 -0.33 6.77 -18.38
N VAL A 216 0.48 7.83 -18.26
CA VAL A 216 1.94 7.72 -18.19
C VAL A 216 2.32 7.31 -16.76
N ILE A 217 2.30 6.01 -16.52
CA ILE A 217 2.63 5.37 -15.23
C ILE A 217 3.84 4.44 -15.39
N PRO A 218 4.58 4.13 -14.33
CA PRO A 218 5.66 3.15 -14.36
C PRO A 218 5.13 1.75 -14.68
N THR A 219 6.01 0.88 -15.15
CA THR A 219 5.69 -0.50 -15.52
C THR A 219 6.59 -1.50 -14.79
N ILE A 220 6.03 -2.67 -14.48
CA ILE A 220 6.77 -3.81 -13.95
C ILE A 220 6.92 -4.83 -15.09
N SER A 221 8.14 -5.06 -15.56
CA SER A 221 8.43 -6.05 -16.59
C SER A 221 8.36 -7.46 -16.03
N SER A 222 8.99 -7.72 -14.88
CA SER A 222 8.99 -9.05 -14.27
C SER A 222 8.98 -9.01 -12.75
N VAL A 223 8.43 -10.07 -12.15
CA VAL A 223 8.62 -10.46 -10.75
C VAL A 223 9.08 -11.90 -10.79
N THR A 224 10.35 -12.13 -10.54
CA THR A 224 10.95 -13.48 -10.49
C THR A 224 11.08 -13.95 -9.06
N THR A 225 10.95 -15.25 -8.86
CA THR A 225 11.04 -15.86 -7.53
C THR A 225 12.09 -16.98 -7.52
N ALA A 226 12.77 -17.13 -6.40
CA ALA A 226 13.74 -18.19 -6.17
C ALA A 226 13.62 -18.68 -4.73
N GLU A 227 13.97 -19.94 -4.49
CA GLU A 227 14.14 -20.49 -3.14
C GLU A 227 15.34 -19.84 -2.45
N ALA A 228 15.14 -19.34 -1.25
CA ALA A 228 16.18 -18.67 -0.48
C ALA A 228 16.91 -19.62 0.49
N VAL A 229 16.33 -20.79 0.79
CA VAL A 229 16.97 -21.80 1.65
C VAL A 229 17.83 -22.71 0.80
N SER A 230 19.10 -22.83 1.15
CA SER A 230 20.08 -23.65 0.42
C SER A 230 19.66 -25.12 0.35
N GLY A 231 19.87 -25.75 -0.80
CA GLY A 231 19.59 -27.17 -1.04
C GLY A 231 18.14 -27.50 -1.40
N LEU A 232 17.14 -26.73 -0.94
CA LEU A 232 15.74 -27.09 -1.15
C LEU A 232 15.33 -27.02 -2.63
N ALA A 233 15.80 -26.02 -3.37
CA ALA A 233 15.49 -25.90 -4.80
C ALA A 233 16.04 -27.09 -5.59
N ALA A 234 17.25 -27.54 -5.29
CA ALA A 234 17.88 -28.69 -5.96
C ALA A 234 17.14 -30.00 -5.65
N GLN A 235 16.75 -30.21 -4.40
CA GLN A 235 16.08 -31.42 -3.96
C GLN A 235 14.63 -31.48 -4.45
N PHE A 236 13.86 -30.43 -4.21
CA PHE A 236 12.41 -30.49 -4.42
C PHE A 236 11.94 -29.82 -5.69
N GLY A 237 12.66 -28.81 -6.22
CA GLY A 237 12.25 -28.02 -7.37
C GLY A 237 10.96 -27.23 -7.13
N ALA A 238 10.57 -27.07 -5.88
CA ALA A 238 9.35 -26.39 -5.44
C ALA A 238 9.57 -25.80 -4.03
N TYR A 239 8.74 -24.84 -3.65
CA TYR A 239 8.71 -24.35 -2.28
C TYR A 239 8.00 -25.36 -1.39
N VAL A 240 8.52 -25.57 -0.19
CA VAL A 240 8.02 -26.53 0.79
C VAL A 240 7.50 -25.80 2.02
N GLN A 241 6.27 -26.10 2.41
CA GLN A 241 5.63 -25.55 3.61
C GLN A 241 6.53 -25.73 4.85
N THR A 242 6.64 -24.72 5.69
CA THR A 242 7.44 -24.65 6.93
C THR A 242 8.96 -24.84 6.75
N LYS A 243 9.46 -24.97 5.52
CA LYS A 243 10.87 -25.17 5.20
C LYS A 243 11.44 -24.08 4.31
N SER A 244 10.69 -23.66 3.32
CA SER A 244 11.11 -22.70 2.29
C SER A 244 10.95 -21.25 2.72
N LYS A 245 11.83 -20.40 2.20
CA LYS A 245 11.69 -18.94 2.14
C LYS A 245 11.78 -18.51 0.68
N LEU A 246 10.90 -17.63 0.27
CA LEU A 246 10.86 -17.12 -1.09
C LEU A 246 11.67 -15.82 -1.19
N LYS A 247 12.62 -15.76 -2.12
CA LYS A 247 13.25 -14.51 -2.56
C LYS A 247 12.56 -14.04 -3.83
N ALA A 248 12.03 -12.81 -3.80
CA ALA A 248 11.46 -12.16 -4.99
C ALA A 248 12.40 -11.07 -5.49
N THR A 249 12.47 -10.90 -6.82
CA THR A 249 13.20 -9.82 -7.49
C THR A 249 12.29 -9.17 -8.51
N ILE A 250 12.16 -7.85 -8.43
CA ILE A 250 11.25 -7.03 -9.22
C ILE A 250 12.07 -6.20 -10.23
N THR A 251 11.76 -6.33 -11.50
CA THR A 251 12.30 -5.49 -12.56
C THR A 251 11.21 -4.53 -13.02
N ALA A 252 11.47 -3.25 -12.89
CA ALA A 252 10.51 -2.20 -13.20
C ALA A 252 11.21 -0.98 -13.81
N ALA A 253 10.46 -0.22 -14.61
CA ALA A 253 10.95 1.00 -15.24
C ALA A 253 9.94 2.13 -15.11
N GLY A 254 10.44 3.35 -14.90
CA GLY A 254 9.65 4.56 -15.00
C GLY A 254 9.30 4.89 -16.45
N ALA A 255 8.19 5.59 -16.67
CA ALA A 255 7.76 6.03 -17.97
C ALA A 255 8.27 7.44 -18.29
N LYS A 256 8.63 7.71 -19.55
CA LYS A 256 9.05 9.06 -19.99
C LYS A 256 10.10 9.69 -19.08
N GLY A 257 11.20 8.95 -18.79
CA GLY A 257 12.34 9.43 -18.03
C GLY A 257 12.15 9.48 -16.50
N SER A 258 10.97 9.13 -15.95
CA SER A 258 10.82 9.00 -14.50
C SER A 258 11.61 7.80 -13.96
N THR A 259 11.98 7.83 -12.70
CA THR A 259 12.72 6.76 -12.01
C THR A 259 11.81 6.11 -10.96
N ILE A 260 12.07 4.84 -10.66
CA ILE A 260 11.34 4.17 -9.57
C ILE A 260 11.84 4.69 -8.22
N LYS A 261 10.93 5.04 -7.34
CA LYS A 261 11.19 5.54 -5.98
C LYS A 261 10.75 4.60 -4.89
N GLU A 262 9.66 3.88 -5.13
CA GLU A 262 9.10 2.97 -4.12
C GLU A 262 8.69 1.65 -4.77
N TYR A 263 8.85 0.58 -4.02
CA TYR A 263 8.35 -0.75 -4.32
C TYR A 263 7.39 -1.16 -3.21
N SER A 264 6.29 -1.79 -3.55
CA SER A 264 5.31 -2.30 -2.60
C SER A 264 4.83 -3.67 -3.08
N SER A 265 5.24 -4.71 -2.37
CA SER A 265 4.84 -6.09 -2.64
C SER A 265 4.10 -6.64 -1.44
N THR A 266 2.92 -7.23 -1.65
CA THR A 266 2.19 -7.96 -0.62
C THR A 266 2.28 -9.45 -0.90
N PHE A 267 2.67 -10.22 0.12
CA PHE A 267 2.79 -11.66 0.05
C PHE A 267 2.55 -12.29 1.42
N ALA A 268 1.74 -13.33 1.51
CA ALA A 268 1.43 -14.07 2.75
C ALA A 268 1.06 -13.13 3.92
N GLY A 269 0.24 -12.11 3.66
CA GLY A 269 -0.24 -11.16 4.67
C GLY A 269 0.77 -10.08 5.08
N LYS A 270 1.97 -10.05 4.51
CA LYS A 270 3.01 -9.06 4.79
C LYS A 270 3.26 -8.15 3.59
N THR A 271 3.73 -6.93 3.86
CA THR A 271 4.17 -5.98 2.86
C THR A 271 5.70 -5.87 2.89
N TYR A 272 6.29 -5.95 1.70
CA TYR A 272 7.73 -5.83 1.47
C TYR A 272 8.02 -4.62 0.60
N THR A 273 9.12 -3.95 0.88
CA THR A 273 9.62 -2.80 0.14
C THR A 273 10.97 -3.13 -0.50
N GLY A 274 11.28 -2.44 -1.60
CA GLY A 274 12.53 -2.67 -2.33
C GLY A 274 12.37 -3.54 -3.58
N SER A 275 13.38 -3.47 -4.45
CA SER A 275 13.42 -4.22 -5.71
C SER A 275 13.70 -5.72 -5.51
N SER A 276 14.18 -6.10 -4.34
CA SER A 276 14.37 -7.50 -3.95
C SER A 276 14.08 -7.66 -2.45
N TRP A 277 13.43 -8.75 -2.09
CA TRP A 277 13.08 -9.07 -0.71
C TRP A 277 12.99 -10.58 -0.52
N THR A 278 13.10 -11.03 0.72
CA THR A 278 12.95 -12.43 1.11
C THR A 278 11.82 -12.55 2.12
N SER A 279 10.96 -13.54 1.92
CA SER A 279 9.85 -13.82 2.83
C SER A 279 10.34 -14.44 4.15
N ASP A 280 9.46 -14.44 5.13
CA ASP A 280 9.56 -15.41 6.22
C ASP A 280 9.36 -16.82 5.68
N THR A 281 9.56 -17.82 6.56
CA THR A 281 9.25 -19.21 6.25
C THR A 281 7.78 -19.35 5.86
N LEU A 282 7.52 -20.04 4.75
CA LEU A 282 6.19 -20.21 4.17
C LEU A 282 5.34 -21.13 5.06
N ALA A 283 4.40 -20.56 5.80
CA ALA A 283 3.61 -21.29 6.77
C ALA A 283 2.47 -22.12 6.15
N THR A 284 1.97 -21.72 4.97
CA THR A 284 0.83 -22.35 4.30
C THR A 284 1.24 -22.99 2.98
N SER A 285 0.59 -24.10 2.62
CA SER A 285 0.70 -24.75 1.31
C SER A 285 -0.37 -24.29 0.34
N GLY A 286 -0.23 -24.68 -0.93
CA GLY A 286 -1.12 -24.28 -2.01
C GLY A 286 -0.57 -23.14 -2.84
N THR A 287 -1.44 -22.46 -3.58
CA THR A 287 -1.05 -21.33 -4.43
C THR A 287 -1.11 -20.03 -3.64
N LEU A 288 0.04 -19.40 -3.46
CA LEU A 288 0.18 -18.08 -2.85
C LEU A 288 0.39 -17.04 -3.95
N THR A 289 -0.16 -15.85 -3.77
CA THR A 289 -0.08 -14.78 -4.75
C THR A 289 0.75 -13.62 -4.23
N ILE A 290 1.76 -13.22 -5.00
CA ILE A 290 2.49 -11.97 -4.81
C ILE A 290 1.75 -10.89 -5.60
N LYS A 291 1.41 -9.76 -4.98
CA LYS A 291 0.88 -8.56 -5.64
C LYS A 291 1.89 -7.44 -5.49
N THR A 292 2.43 -6.97 -6.60
CA THR A 292 3.48 -5.94 -6.62
C THR A 292 3.05 -4.73 -7.43
N ARG A 293 3.35 -3.55 -6.94
CA ARG A 293 3.29 -2.27 -7.66
C ARG A 293 4.51 -1.42 -7.32
N VAL A 294 4.83 -0.48 -8.19
CA VAL A 294 5.94 0.45 -8.00
C VAL A 294 5.46 1.88 -8.18
N LYS A 295 6.11 2.82 -7.50
CA LYS A 295 5.82 4.25 -7.59
C LYS A 295 7.01 4.97 -8.20
N ASP A 296 6.75 5.84 -9.16
CA ASP A 296 7.78 6.61 -9.84
C ASP A 296 8.07 7.96 -9.16
N SER A 297 9.07 8.68 -9.71
CA SER A 297 9.48 10.00 -9.25
C SER A 297 8.42 11.09 -9.45
N ARG A 298 7.36 10.83 -10.23
CA ARG A 298 6.18 11.69 -10.35
C ARG A 298 5.12 11.41 -9.29
N GLY A 299 5.35 10.42 -8.40
CA GLY A 299 4.41 9.99 -7.38
C GLY A 299 3.30 9.07 -7.90
N ARG A 300 3.43 8.49 -9.08
CA ARG A 300 2.42 7.63 -9.71
C ARG A 300 2.70 6.16 -9.50
N TRP A 301 1.66 5.42 -9.14
CA TRP A 301 1.73 3.97 -9.01
C TRP A 301 1.50 3.28 -10.36
N SER A 302 2.22 2.19 -10.57
CA SER A 302 1.91 1.23 -11.64
C SER A 302 0.61 0.50 -11.38
N ALA A 303 0.06 -0.16 -12.39
CA ALA A 303 -0.87 -1.25 -12.17
C ALA A 303 -0.20 -2.36 -11.32
N TYR A 304 -1.01 -3.14 -10.60
CA TYR A 304 -0.51 -4.32 -9.90
C TYR A 304 -0.09 -5.39 -10.89
N LYS A 305 1.10 -5.95 -10.65
CA LYS A 305 1.53 -7.22 -11.25
C LYS A 305 1.36 -8.33 -10.23
N THR A 306 0.66 -9.39 -10.62
CA THR A 306 0.46 -10.57 -9.80
C THR A 306 1.35 -11.71 -10.28
N THR A 307 1.92 -12.47 -9.32
CA THR A 307 2.71 -13.67 -9.60
C THR A 307 2.30 -14.75 -8.62
N ASN A 308 1.92 -15.91 -9.13
CA ASN A 308 1.53 -17.05 -8.32
C ASN A 308 2.74 -17.92 -8.02
N VAL A 309 2.77 -18.44 -6.80
CA VAL A 309 3.81 -19.34 -6.29
C VAL A 309 3.13 -20.55 -5.68
N THR A 310 3.53 -21.74 -6.09
CA THR A 310 3.01 -22.99 -5.53
C THR A 310 3.92 -23.49 -4.40
N VAL A 311 3.32 -23.74 -3.25
CA VAL A 311 3.98 -24.27 -2.06
C VAL A 311 3.45 -25.67 -1.79
N VAL A 312 4.33 -26.66 -1.76
CA VAL A 312 3.96 -28.05 -1.50
C VAL A 312 3.76 -28.25 0.01
N ALA A 313 2.71 -28.98 0.35
CA ALA A 313 2.41 -29.30 1.74
C ALA A 313 3.48 -30.19 2.38
N TYR A 314 3.79 -29.90 3.63
CA TYR A 314 4.69 -30.70 4.45
C TYR A 314 4.13 -30.88 5.86
N SER A 315 4.26 -32.07 6.36
CA SER A 315 4.07 -32.43 7.77
C SER A 315 5.21 -33.34 8.24
N LYS A 316 5.55 -33.25 9.52
CA LYS A 316 6.54 -34.16 10.11
C LYS A 316 6.08 -35.63 10.00
N PRO A 317 7.00 -36.58 9.99
CA PRO A 317 6.68 -38.00 10.08
C PRO A 317 5.72 -38.29 11.22
N GLN A 318 4.86 -39.25 11.03
CA GLN A 318 3.91 -39.73 12.05
C GLN A 318 3.93 -41.23 12.12
N ILE A 319 3.92 -41.77 13.35
CA ILE A 319 3.64 -43.17 13.62
C ILE A 319 2.26 -43.23 14.28
N LYS A 320 1.31 -43.85 13.59
CA LYS A 320 -0.09 -43.97 14.04
C LYS A 320 -0.31 -45.20 14.91
N ALA A 321 0.47 -46.23 14.67
CA ALA A 321 0.42 -47.47 15.43
C ALA A 321 1.77 -48.21 15.41
N LEU A 322 2.14 -48.80 16.51
CA LEU A 322 3.18 -49.81 16.65
C LEU A 322 2.70 -50.81 17.70
N THR A 323 2.49 -52.03 17.30
CA THR A 323 2.13 -53.11 18.21
C THR A 323 2.98 -54.35 17.91
N VAL A 324 3.30 -55.07 18.93
CA VAL A 324 4.05 -56.32 18.84
C VAL A 324 3.34 -57.41 19.62
N TYR A 325 3.38 -58.62 19.14
CA TYR A 325 2.85 -59.77 19.86
C TYR A 325 3.62 -61.05 19.50
N ARG A 326 3.61 -62.03 20.43
CA ARG A 326 4.20 -63.34 20.20
C ARG A 326 3.36 -64.15 19.25
N CYS A 327 4.00 -64.90 18.37
CA CYS A 327 3.32 -65.82 17.47
C CYS A 327 4.12 -67.11 17.26
N ASP A 328 3.45 -68.14 16.71
CA ASP A 328 4.09 -69.34 16.21
C ASP A 328 4.81 -69.08 14.86
N SER A 329 5.47 -70.08 14.32
CA SER A 329 6.18 -70.00 13.04
C SER A 329 5.27 -69.70 11.84
N THR A 330 3.98 -69.91 11.96
CA THR A 330 2.96 -69.58 10.93
C THR A 330 2.48 -68.13 11.05
N GLY A 331 2.78 -67.50 12.22
CA GLY A 331 2.36 -66.13 12.56
C GLY A 331 1.01 -66.06 13.22
N LYS A 332 0.45 -67.14 13.66
CA LYS A 332 -0.71 -67.19 14.53
C LYS A 332 -0.30 -66.76 15.94
N ALA A 333 -1.08 -65.87 16.56
CA ALA A 333 -0.83 -65.41 17.92
C ALA A 333 -0.74 -66.59 18.88
N ALA A 334 0.34 -66.63 19.67
CA ALA A 334 0.63 -67.67 20.66
C ALA A 334 1.45 -67.02 21.79
N ASP A 335 0.95 -67.09 23.03
CA ASP A 335 1.61 -66.40 24.18
C ASP A 335 2.97 -67.01 24.48
N ASP A 336 3.17 -68.32 24.21
CA ASP A 336 4.44 -69.02 24.33
C ASP A 336 5.23 -69.08 23.00
N GLY A 337 4.80 -68.32 21.98
CA GLY A 337 5.45 -68.24 20.68
C GLY A 337 6.84 -67.59 20.75
N THR A 338 7.80 -68.17 20.05
CA THR A 338 9.17 -67.67 19.95
C THR A 338 9.35 -66.72 18.75
N HIS A 339 8.33 -66.55 17.93
CA HIS A 339 8.32 -65.62 16.79
C HIS A 339 7.62 -64.33 17.16
N LEU A 340 7.91 -63.27 16.40
CA LEU A 340 7.35 -61.94 16.57
C LEU A 340 6.43 -61.59 15.39
N ALA A 341 5.26 -61.12 15.68
CA ALA A 341 4.50 -60.30 14.73
C ALA A 341 4.52 -58.83 15.18
N ILE A 342 4.88 -57.97 14.25
CA ILE A 342 4.90 -56.53 14.45
C ILE A 342 3.90 -55.88 13.49
N ALA A 343 2.96 -55.11 14.01
CA ALA A 343 2.04 -54.31 13.21
C ALA A 343 2.40 -52.84 13.40
N TYR A 344 2.49 -52.15 12.30
CA TYR A 344 2.82 -50.73 12.30
C TYR A 344 2.00 -49.97 11.28
N ASN A 345 1.78 -48.67 11.57
CA ASN A 345 1.20 -47.72 10.64
C ASN A 345 1.97 -46.39 10.78
N TYR A 346 2.60 -45.98 9.70
CA TYR A 346 3.32 -44.70 9.67
C TYR A 346 3.12 -43.97 8.36
N SER A 347 3.39 -42.65 8.36
CA SER A 347 3.34 -41.84 7.17
C SER A 347 4.38 -40.71 7.23
N VAL A 348 4.97 -40.43 6.06
CA VAL A 348 5.89 -39.34 5.78
C VAL A 348 5.30 -38.53 4.66
N ALA A 349 5.29 -37.19 4.79
CA ALA A 349 4.79 -36.30 3.74
C ALA A 349 5.57 -36.49 2.43
N SER A 350 4.87 -36.70 1.33
CA SER A 350 5.47 -37.01 0.03
C SER A 350 6.28 -35.85 -0.56
N VAL A 351 5.89 -34.60 -0.30
CA VAL A 351 6.53 -33.38 -0.82
C VAL A 351 6.81 -33.48 -2.32
N GLY A 352 5.72 -33.65 -3.09
CA GLY A 352 5.82 -33.81 -4.55
C GLY A 352 6.53 -35.10 -5.02
N GLY A 353 6.55 -36.15 -4.21
CA GLY A 353 7.21 -37.41 -4.51
C GLY A 353 8.73 -37.39 -4.33
N LYS A 354 9.28 -36.35 -3.73
CA LYS A 354 10.74 -36.15 -3.61
C LYS A 354 11.27 -36.20 -2.17
N ASN A 355 10.41 -36.44 -1.19
CA ASN A 355 10.86 -36.72 0.18
C ASN A 355 11.41 -38.12 0.26
N ALA A 356 12.22 -38.38 1.27
CA ALA A 356 12.74 -39.70 1.60
C ALA A 356 12.29 -40.10 2.99
N ALA A 357 12.21 -41.37 3.24
CA ALA A 357 12.00 -41.94 4.57
C ALA A 357 13.09 -42.91 4.90
N ALA A 358 13.60 -42.83 6.12
CA ALA A 358 14.40 -43.86 6.75
C ALA A 358 13.61 -44.37 7.96
N VAL A 359 13.17 -45.61 7.90
CA VAL A 359 12.37 -46.23 8.95
C VAL A 359 13.13 -47.39 9.52
N THR A 360 13.40 -47.34 10.82
CA THR A 360 14.09 -48.43 11.53
C THR A 360 13.23 -48.90 12.68
N VAL A 361 13.19 -50.20 12.86
CA VAL A 361 12.69 -50.81 14.08
C VAL A 361 13.85 -51.53 14.75
N LYS A 362 14.20 -51.04 15.91
CA LYS A 362 15.26 -51.64 16.75
C LYS A 362 14.65 -52.28 18.00
N TYR A 363 15.33 -53.24 18.57
CA TYR A 363 14.87 -53.87 19.78
C TYR A 363 15.99 -54.09 20.78
N LYS A 364 15.61 -54.31 22.02
CA LYS A 364 16.48 -54.70 23.13
C LYS A 364 15.72 -55.59 24.10
N GLN A 365 16.43 -56.39 24.91
CA GLN A 365 15.84 -56.92 26.15
C GLN A 365 15.50 -55.72 27.07
N SER A 366 14.44 -55.83 27.82
CA SER A 366 13.97 -54.73 28.69
C SER A 366 15.06 -54.26 29.69
N THR A 367 15.93 -55.15 30.12
CA THR A 367 17.05 -54.87 31.03
C THR A 367 18.30 -54.26 30.36
N ALA A 368 18.38 -54.28 29.03
CA ALA A 368 19.50 -53.69 28.29
C ALA A 368 19.37 -52.18 28.21
N ALA A 369 20.50 -51.44 28.24
CA ALA A 369 20.51 -50.00 28.19
C ALA A 369 20.06 -49.47 26.81
N ASP A 370 20.60 -50.05 25.72
CA ASP A 370 20.46 -49.49 24.39
C ASP A 370 19.75 -50.41 23.40
N TYR A 371 19.04 -49.79 22.43
CA TYR A 371 18.45 -50.47 21.27
C TYR A 371 19.55 -50.78 20.24
N SER A 372 20.26 -51.87 20.39
CA SER A 372 21.43 -52.20 19.57
C SER A 372 21.12 -53.07 18.36
N SER A 373 20.01 -53.82 18.38
CA SER A 373 19.65 -54.76 17.30
C SER A 373 18.59 -54.18 16.37
N THR A 374 18.86 -54.19 15.07
CA THR A 374 17.89 -53.78 14.05
C THR A 374 17.01 -54.97 13.64
N LEU A 375 15.71 -54.79 13.66
CA LEU A 375 14.72 -55.77 13.23
C LEU A 375 14.24 -55.54 11.81
N LEU A 376 13.91 -54.29 11.47
CA LEU A 376 13.39 -53.88 10.17
C LEU A 376 13.99 -52.56 9.73
N GLU A 377 14.25 -52.44 8.43
CA GLU A 377 14.58 -51.17 7.75
C GLU A 377 13.68 -51.00 6.55
N LEU A 378 13.06 -49.84 6.43
CA LEU A 378 12.13 -49.51 5.35
C LEU A 378 12.45 -48.12 4.81
N ALA A 379 12.22 -47.91 3.51
CA ALA A 379 12.44 -46.63 2.85
C ALA A 379 11.16 -46.04 2.22
N ALA A 380 10.05 -46.75 2.36
CA ALA A 380 8.77 -46.27 1.82
C ALA A 380 8.22 -45.08 2.63
N LEU A 381 7.57 -44.15 1.97
CA LEU A 381 6.97 -42.95 2.62
C LEU A 381 5.77 -43.30 3.52
N SER A 382 5.22 -44.48 3.39
CA SER A 382 4.15 -44.96 4.27
C SER A 382 4.21 -46.49 4.39
N GLY A 383 3.75 -46.97 5.51
CA GLY A 383 3.57 -48.40 5.75
C GLY A 383 2.37 -48.65 6.65
N ASN A 384 1.57 -49.63 6.32
CA ASN A 384 0.45 -50.10 7.14
C ASN A 384 0.32 -51.61 6.95
N THR A 385 1.01 -52.35 7.79
CA THR A 385 1.06 -53.80 7.64
C THR A 385 1.43 -54.51 8.94
N THR A 386 1.23 -55.82 8.95
CA THR A 386 1.80 -56.72 9.93
C THR A 386 2.95 -57.49 9.26
N ALA A 387 4.13 -57.32 9.79
CA ALA A 387 5.31 -58.09 9.41
C ALA A 387 5.53 -59.23 10.40
N LYS A 388 6.02 -60.37 9.88
CA LYS A 388 6.34 -61.56 10.67
C LYS A 388 7.82 -61.93 10.42
N PRO A 389 8.75 -61.27 11.12
CA PRO A 389 10.17 -61.61 10.94
C PRO A 389 10.44 -63.05 11.31
N ALA A 390 11.06 -63.80 10.41
CA ALA A 390 11.46 -65.18 10.65
C ALA A 390 12.68 -65.29 11.59
N SER A 391 13.41 -64.21 11.75
CA SER A 391 14.62 -64.09 12.59
C SER A 391 14.74 -62.63 13.05
N PRO A 392 15.24 -62.38 14.28
CA PRO A 392 15.60 -63.37 15.28
C PRO A 392 14.38 -63.99 15.96
N THR A 393 14.60 -65.12 16.68
CA THR A 393 13.62 -65.67 17.63
C THR A 393 13.77 -64.99 18.98
N PHE A 394 12.65 -64.83 19.70
CA PHE A 394 12.58 -64.15 20.99
C PHE A 394 12.29 -65.15 22.12
N SER A 395 13.23 -65.32 23.04
CA SER A 395 12.99 -66.18 24.19
C SER A 395 11.73 -65.78 24.93
N VAL A 396 10.97 -66.76 25.36
CA VAL A 396 9.78 -66.60 26.19
C VAL A 396 10.05 -66.13 27.61
N ASP A 397 11.34 -66.28 28.07
CA ASP A 397 11.74 -65.93 29.42
C ASP A 397 12.03 -64.44 29.62
N TYR A 398 12.11 -63.66 28.49
CA TYR A 398 12.46 -62.23 28.53
C TYR A 398 11.39 -61.37 27.94
N THR A 399 11.27 -60.17 28.50
CA THR A 399 10.53 -59.06 27.94
C THR A 399 11.47 -58.28 27.01
N TYR A 400 10.95 -57.87 25.84
CA TYR A 400 11.69 -57.09 24.86
C TYR A 400 10.95 -55.79 24.55
N ASN A 401 11.73 -54.71 24.45
CA ASN A 401 11.24 -53.41 24.02
C ASN A 401 11.64 -53.17 22.57
N PHE A 402 10.71 -52.66 21.79
CA PHE A 402 10.87 -52.30 20.39
C PHE A 402 10.72 -50.82 20.23
N GLN A 403 11.59 -50.19 19.45
CA GLN A 403 11.54 -48.79 19.11
C GLN A 403 11.49 -48.65 17.59
N MET A 404 10.41 -48.06 17.08
CA MET A 404 10.31 -47.65 15.69
C MET A 404 10.66 -46.18 15.59
N THR A 405 11.60 -45.84 14.69
CA THR A 405 11.96 -44.48 14.35
C THR A 405 11.69 -44.27 12.87
N VAL A 406 10.99 -43.20 12.55
CA VAL A 406 10.70 -42.74 11.17
C VAL A 406 11.34 -41.38 11.02
N GLU A 407 12.29 -41.29 10.11
CA GLU A 407 12.98 -40.03 9.79
C GLU A 407 12.71 -39.64 8.33
N ASP A 408 12.53 -38.36 8.09
CA ASP A 408 12.36 -37.85 6.73
C ASP A 408 13.65 -37.17 6.21
N TRP A 409 13.65 -36.75 4.93
CA TRP A 409 14.78 -36.06 4.32
C TRP A 409 15.22 -34.81 5.07
N PHE A 410 14.30 -34.15 5.79
CA PHE A 410 14.59 -32.95 6.56
C PHE A 410 15.21 -33.24 7.94
N GLY A 411 15.44 -34.53 8.26
CA GLY A 411 15.90 -34.97 9.58
C GLY A 411 14.83 -34.85 10.66
N ALA A 412 13.56 -34.69 10.29
CA ALA A 412 12.46 -34.72 11.24
C ALA A 412 12.12 -36.17 11.57
N THR A 413 12.01 -36.48 12.87
CA THR A 413 11.79 -37.82 13.36
C THR A 413 10.47 -37.98 14.09
N ALA A 414 9.90 -39.17 14.03
CA ALA A 414 8.85 -39.67 14.91
C ALA A 414 9.33 -41.00 15.52
N THR A 415 9.06 -41.23 16.79
CA THR A 415 9.44 -42.43 17.49
C THR A 415 8.25 -43.03 18.24
N ALA A 416 8.11 -44.32 18.21
CA ALA A 416 7.15 -45.09 18.99
C ALA A 416 7.82 -46.31 19.62
N VAL A 417 7.30 -46.73 20.75
CA VAL A 417 7.79 -47.91 21.46
C VAL A 417 6.67 -48.91 21.68
N ALA A 418 7.02 -50.20 21.69
CA ALA A 418 6.11 -51.30 22.01
C ALA A 418 6.87 -52.36 22.81
N THR A 419 6.17 -53.03 23.68
CA THR A 419 6.76 -54.07 24.56
C THR A 419 6.20 -55.44 24.21
N LEU A 420 7.07 -56.39 24.01
CA LEU A 420 6.76 -57.80 23.90
C LEU A 420 6.97 -58.46 25.27
N PRO A 421 5.92 -58.80 25.99
CA PRO A 421 6.07 -59.43 27.33
C PRO A 421 6.71 -60.82 27.25
N SER A 422 7.24 -61.29 28.38
CA SER A 422 7.62 -62.67 28.52
C SER A 422 6.44 -63.63 28.36
N GLY A 423 6.63 -64.80 27.77
CA GLY A 423 5.53 -65.67 27.35
C GLY A 423 5.05 -66.65 28.44
N LYS A 424 5.73 -66.78 29.56
CA LYS A 424 5.39 -67.78 30.58
C LYS A 424 5.40 -67.29 32.03
N VAL A 425 5.51 -66.01 32.23
CA VAL A 425 5.55 -65.47 33.59
C VAL A 425 4.13 -65.17 34.08
N ILE A 426 3.64 -66.03 34.96
CA ILE A 426 2.33 -65.79 35.63
C ILE A 426 2.53 -64.82 36.81
N LEU A 427 3.67 -64.87 37.45
CA LEU A 427 4.01 -64.08 38.63
C LEU A 427 5.50 -63.87 38.66
N ASP A 428 5.98 -62.68 38.83
CA ASP A 428 7.40 -62.35 38.98
C ASP A 428 7.62 -61.30 40.05
N ILE A 429 8.76 -61.46 40.77
CA ILE A 429 9.19 -60.49 41.75
C ILE A 429 10.57 -59.97 41.29
N LYS A 430 10.66 -58.66 41.13
CA LYS A 430 11.91 -58.02 40.74
C LYS A 430 13.03 -58.37 41.69
N ALA A 431 14.25 -58.58 41.18
CA ALA A 431 15.42 -59.03 41.96
C ALA A 431 15.74 -58.14 43.18
N ASN A 432 15.29 -56.84 43.16
CA ASN A 432 15.44 -55.95 44.32
C ASN A 432 14.30 -56.04 45.35
N GLY A 433 13.34 -56.95 45.15
CA GLY A 433 12.19 -57.14 46.04
C GLY A 433 11.16 -56.02 46.07
N LEU A 434 11.32 -54.98 45.28
CA LEU A 434 10.46 -53.78 45.27
C LEU A 434 9.41 -53.81 44.16
N GLY A 435 9.45 -54.78 43.24
CA GLY A 435 8.52 -54.96 42.14
C GLY A 435 7.89 -56.36 42.18
N PHE A 436 6.57 -56.38 41.88
CA PHE A 436 5.79 -57.63 41.76
C PHE A 436 4.99 -57.54 40.44
N ALA A 437 5.18 -58.54 39.59
CA ALA A 437 4.47 -58.60 38.33
C ALA A 437 3.58 -59.83 38.22
N ILE A 438 2.45 -59.71 37.56
CA ILE A 438 1.54 -60.80 37.23
C ILE A 438 1.46 -60.88 35.71
N GLY A 439 1.79 -62.07 35.15
CA GLY A 439 1.71 -62.33 33.72
C GLY A 439 2.88 -61.77 32.88
N LYS A 440 3.90 -61.20 33.53
CA LYS A 440 5.14 -60.71 32.90
C LYS A 440 6.29 -60.70 33.89
N THR A 441 7.50 -60.45 33.44
CA THR A 441 8.66 -60.18 34.30
C THR A 441 8.50 -58.78 34.95
N ALA A 442 8.81 -58.70 36.24
CA ALA A 442 8.78 -57.48 37.02
C ALA A 442 9.91 -56.52 36.60
N GLU A 443 9.59 -55.49 35.86
CA GLU A 443 10.55 -54.50 35.31
C GLU A 443 10.65 -53.24 36.16
N GLN A 444 9.58 -52.91 36.87
CA GLN A 444 9.46 -51.69 37.66
C GLN A 444 9.36 -51.96 39.16
N ASN A 445 9.54 -50.94 39.99
CA ASN A 445 9.20 -51.01 41.41
C ASN A 445 7.68 -50.84 41.57
N GLY A 446 7.06 -51.60 42.45
CA GLY A 446 5.60 -51.60 42.62
C GLY A 446 4.95 -52.83 41.99
N ILE A 447 3.67 -52.79 41.70
CA ILE A 447 2.92 -53.87 41.07
C ILE A 447 2.88 -53.62 39.55
N ASP A 448 3.42 -54.58 38.80
CA ASP A 448 3.50 -54.53 37.33
C ASP A 448 2.64 -55.66 36.74
N PHE A 449 1.80 -55.30 35.77
CA PHE A 449 0.92 -56.26 35.13
C PHE A 449 1.31 -56.45 33.66
N GLY A 450 1.38 -57.68 33.18
CA GLY A 450 1.65 -58.03 31.78
C GLY A 450 0.50 -57.74 30.81
N TRP A 451 -0.59 -57.22 31.31
CA TRP A 451 -1.76 -56.80 30.56
C TRP A 451 -2.34 -55.53 31.18
N ASP A 452 -3.07 -54.77 30.40
CA ASP A 452 -3.86 -53.65 30.92
C ASP A 452 -4.75 -54.16 32.04
N ILE A 453 -4.60 -53.60 33.25
CA ILE A 453 -5.60 -53.77 34.28
C ILE A 453 -6.87 -53.12 33.75
N VAL A 454 -7.76 -53.90 33.13
CA VAL A 454 -9.15 -53.48 32.97
C VAL A 454 -9.69 -53.40 34.38
N GLY A 455 -9.37 -52.31 35.07
CA GLY A 455 -9.72 -52.07 36.43
C GLY A 455 -11.23 -52.10 36.54
N ARG A 456 -11.79 -53.16 37.09
CA ARG A 456 -12.93 -52.99 37.94
C ARG A 456 -12.46 -52.03 39.02
N ILE A 457 -12.76 -50.76 38.86
CA ILE A 457 -12.94 -49.91 40.01
C ILE A 457 -14.11 -50.47 40.78
N LYS A 458 -13.80 -51.48 41.60
CA LYS A 458 -14.77 -52.04 42.53
C LYS A 458 -15.05 -50.98 43.57
N SER A 459 -16.27 -50.45 43.46
CA SER A 459 -16.85 -49.47 44.37
C SER A 459 -15.99 -48.25 44.62
N LEU A 460 -16.23 -47.24 43.87
CA LEU A 460 -16.20 -45.87 44.34
C LEU A 460 -17.24 -45.76 45.47
N GLY A 461 -16.92 -46.34 46.63
CA GLY A 461 -17.75 -46.21 47.83
C GLY A 461 -17.76 -44.80 48.42
N SER A 462 -17.08 -43.88 47.79
CA SER A 462 -17.14 -42.47 48.10
C SER A 462 -17.47 -41.65 46.86
N MET A 463 -18.28 -40.65 46.99
CA MET A 463 -18.63 -39.71 45.91
C MET A 463 -17.46 -38.81 45.47
N ALA A 464 -16.26 -39.06 46.00
CA ALA A 464 -15.06 -38.32 45.66
C ALA A 464 -13.86 -39.24 45.57
N GLY A 465 -12.99 -38.97 44.62
CA GLY A 465 -11.77 -39.75 44.39
C GLY A 465 -10.75 -39.05 43.53
N ARG A 466 -9.61 -39.69 43.33
CA ARG A 466 -8.55 -39.22 42.45
C ARG A 466 -7.76 -40.38 41.85
N TYR A 467 -7.24 -40.16 40.66
CA TYR A 467 -6.32 -41.08 39.99
C TYR A 467 -5.23 -40.26 39.30
N ARG A 468 -3.98 -40.73 39.40
CA ARG A 468 -2.84 -40.12 38.73
C ARG A 468 -2.10 -41.16 37.92
N THR A 469 -1.83 -40.87 36.66
CA THR A 469 -1.00 -41.69 35.78
C THR A 469 0.48 -41.41 35.98
N GLU A 470 1.35 -42.30 35.54
CA GLU A 470 2.81 -42.11 35.67
C GLU A 470 3.35 -40.95 34.82
N ASP A 471 2.70 -40.64 33.70
CA ASP A 471 3.00 -39.52 32.84
C ASP A 471 2.42 -38.18 33.35
N GLY A 472 1.87 -38.20 34.58
CA GLY A 472 1.44 -36.99 35.28
C GLY A 472 0.03 -36.52 35.00
N LEU A 473 -0.80 -37.33 34.30
CA LEU A 473 -2.23 -37.02 34.19
C LEU A 473 -2.92 -37.26 35.53
N LEU A 474 -3.55 -36.23 36.07
CA LEU A 474 -4.32 -36.29 37.31
C LEU A 474 -5.81 -36.16 36.98
N MET A 475 -6.58 -37.14 37.42
CA MET A 475 -8.03 -37.13 37.39
C MET A 475 -8.57 -37.05 38.81
N GLN A 476 -9.48 -36.14 39.05
CA GLN A 476 -10.13 -36.01 40.36
C GLN A 476 -11.64 -35.82 40.13
N TRP A 477 -12.43 -36.43 40.98
CA TRP A 477 -13.88 -36.38 40.89
C TRP A 477 -14.52 -36.23 42.26
N GLY A 478 -15.72 -35.77 42.29
CA GLY A 478 -16.48 -35.58 43.50
C GLY A 478 -17.89 -35.05 43.25
N GLY A 479 -18.56 -34.77 44.32
CA GLY A 479 -19.87 -34.17 44.30
C GLY A 479 -19.93 -32.92 45.16
N VAL A 480 -20.78 -31.98 44.80
CA VAL A 480 -21.15 -30.80 45.59
C VAL A 480 -22.67 -30.64 45.51
N SER A 481 -23.31 -30.32 46.63
CA SER A 481 -24.73 -30.01 46.65
C SER A 481 -24.94 -28.52 46.70
N ILE A 482 -25.77 -28.01 45.80
CA ILE A 482 -26.15 -26.59 45.77
C ILE A 482 -27.65 -26.46 46.00
N THR A 483 -28.02 -25.72 47.01
CA THR A 483 -29.40 -25.36 47.29
C THR A 483 -29.65 -23.94 46.80
N PRO A 484 -30.52 -23.74 45.79
CA PRO A 484 -30.82 -22.40 45.30
C PRO A 484 -31.40 -21.51 46.42
N THR A 485 -30.97 -20.28 46.48
CA THR A 485 -31.49 -19.26 47.40
C THR A 485 -32.77 -18.61 46.87
N ALA A 486 -32.95 -18.57 45.57
CA ALA A 486 -34.15 -18.13 44.90
C ALA A 486 -34.37 -18.92 43.57
N ALA A 487 -35.58 -19.04 43.12
CA ALA A 487 -35.93 -19.73 41.88
C ALA A 487 -35.44 -18.91 40.67
N ASN A 488 -34.80 -19.58 39.71
CA ASN A 488 -34.18 -19.00 38.49
C ASN A 488 -33.03 -18.02 38.74
N GLU A 489 -32.50 -17.94 39.94
CA GLU A 489 -31.35 -17.11 40.27
C GLU A 489 -30.08 -17.98 40.40
N PRO A 490 -28.90 -17.46 39.98
CA PRO A 490 -27.67 -18.21 40.07
C PRO A 490 -27.19 -18.39 41.51
N THR A 491 -26.96 -19.64 41.90
CA THR A 491 -26.36 -19.97 43.20
C THR A 491 -25.04 -20.72 42.96
N THR A 492 -23.96 -20.27 43.56
CA THR A 492 -22.61 -20.77 43.28
C THR A 492 -22.01 -21.46 44.53
N ALA A 493 -21.36 -22.59 44.30
CA ALA A 493 -20.51 -23.25 45.29
C ALA A 493 -19.08 -23.38 44.74
N VAL A 494 -18.10 -23.26 45.63
CA VAL A 494 -16.69 -23.45 45.27
C VAL A 494 -16.28 -24.87 45.61
N VAL A 495 -15.75 -25.57 44.62
CA VAL A 495 -15.14 -26.89 44.76
C VAL A 495 -13.62 -26.73 44.87
N THR A 496 -13.03 -27.19 45.92
CA THR A 496 -11.57 -27.31 46.11
C THR A 496 -11.13 -28.71 45.70
N PHE A 497 -10.14 -28.77 44.79
CA PHE A 497 -9.60 -30.07 44.36
C PHE A 497 -8.79 -30.73 45.48
N PRO A 498 -8.92 -32.03 45.69
CA PRO A 498 -8.15 -32.76 46.70
C PRO A 498 -6.61 -32.60 46.56
N LEU A 499 -6.12 -32.46 45.34
CA LEU A 499 -4.74 -32.14 45.03
C LEU A 499 -4.66 -30.97 44.06
N PRO A 500 -3.65 -30.10 44.14
CA PRO A 500 -3.44 -29.07 43.14
C PRO A 500 -3.05 -29.66 41.79
N PHE A 501 -3.53 -29.05 40.72
CA PHE A 501 -3.00 -29.30 39.37
C PHE A 501 -1.79 -28.39 39.10
N THR A 502 -0.89 -28.81 38.23
CA THR A 502 0.22 -27.94 37.81
C THR A 502 -0.21 -26.86 36.82
N GLU A 503 -1.29 -27.14 36.08
CA GLU A 503 -1.95 -26.22 35.13
C GLU A 503 -3.45 -26.28 35.39
N ALA A 504 -4.21 -25.29 34.91
CA ALA A 504 -5.67 -25.28 35.04
C ALA A 504 -6.29 -26.54 34.39
N PRO A 505 -7.03 -27.40 35.14
CA PRO A 505 -7.59 -28.62 34.61
C PRO A 505 -8.78 -28.37 33.69
N THR A 506 -9.12 -29.35 32.87
CA THR A 506 -10.42 -29.45 32.24
C THR A 506 -11.41 -30.01 33.24
N VAL A 507 -12.53 -29.32 33.46
CA VAL A 507 -13.55 -29.69 34.41
C VAL A 507 -14.87 -29.95 33.71
N PHE A 508 -15.48 -31.08 34.06
CA PHE A 508 -16.83 -31.48 33.63
C PHE A 508 -17.75 -31.48 34.85
N VAL A 509 -18.96 -31.06 34.67
CA VAL A 509 -19.99 -31.08 35.71
C VAL A 509 -21.29 -31.66 35.18
N THR A 510 -21.94 -32.45 36.00
CA THR A 510 -23.23 -33.06 35.67
C THR A 510 -24.18 -32.92 36.86
N PRO A 511 -25.36 -32.35 36.66
CA PRO A 511 -26.35 -32.28 37.73
C PRO A 511 -26.99 -33.66 37.99
N VAL A 512 -27.21 -33.93 39.28
CA VAL A 512 -27.89 -35.17 39.72
C VAL A 512 -29.04 -34.74 40.61
N THR A 513 -30.27 -35.01 40.17
CA THR A 513 -31.47 -34.63 40.91
C THR A 513 -32.59 -35.69 40.71
N SER A 514 -33.31 -35.97 41.78
CA SER A 514 -34.49 -36.85 41.71
C SER A 514 -35.75 -36.07 41.32
N VAL A 515 -35.71 -34.76 41.29
CA VAL A 515 -36.83 -33.89 40.93
C VAL A 515 -36.51 -33.17 39.65
N PRO A 516 -37.10 -33.53 38.50
CA PRO A 516 -36.85 -32.88 37.25
C PRO A 516 -37.37 -31.43 37.29
N HIS A 517 -36.48 -30.50 37.00
CA HIS A 517 -36.79 -29.09 36.81
C HIS A 517 -35.97 -28.55 35.66
N THR A 518 -36.38 -27.40 35.13
CA THR A 518 -35.51 -26.67 34.21
C THR A 518 -34.28 -26.18 35.02
N LEU A 519 -33.09 -26.61 34.61
CA LEU A 519 -31.87 -26.24 35.30
C LEU A 519 -30.71 -26.07 34.28
N SER A 520 -29.78 -25.23 34.61
CA SER A 520 -28.47 -25.13 33.93
C SER A 520 -27.35 -25.12 34.95
N VAL A 521 -26.23 -25.71 34.58
CA VAL A 521 -25.02 -25.76 35.40
C VAL A 521 -23.87 -25.18 34.60
N GLY A 522 -23.16 -24.23 35.15
CA GLY A 522 -21.98 -23.61 34.58
C GLY A 522 -20.78 -23.76 35.49
N ILE A 523 -19.59 -23.61 34.92
CA ILE A 523 -18.35 -23.56 35.66
C ILE A 523 -17.64 -22.23 35.41
N GLN A 524 -17.05 -21.65 36.44
CA GLN A 524 -16.16 -20.50 36.37
C GLN A 524 -14.77 -20.91 36.82
N ARG A 525 -13.78 -20.64 35.99
CA ARG A 525 -12.39 -21.02 36.21
C ARG A 525 -11.50 -19.84 36.65
N SER A 526 -12.01 -18.64 36.67
CA SER A 526 -11.29 -17.42 37.03
C SER A 526 -12.22 -16.44 37.72
N GLY A 527 -11.66 -15.46 38.41
CA GLY A 527 -12.39 -14.44 39.17
C GLY A 527 -12.31 -14.65 40.68
N ASP A 528 -12.84 -13.70 41.45
CA ASP A 528 -12.68 -13.62 42.90
C ASP A 528 -13.12 -14.88 43.68
N LEU A 529 -14.11 -15.59 43.17
CA LEU A 529 -14.61 -16.83 43.81
C LEU A 529 -13.64 -18.02 43.64
N VAL A 530 -12.87 -18.05 42.55
CA VAL A 530 -11.97 -19.17 42.25
C VAL A 530 -10.57 -18.94 42.78
N GLY A 531 -10.04 -17.71 42.64
CA GLY A 531 -8.66 -17.39 42.98
C GLY A 531 -7.66 -18.21 42.13
N ASP A 532 -7.05 -19.24 42.70
CA ASP A 532 -6.16 -20.14 41.98
C ASP A 532 -6.96 -21.26 41.29
N ASN A 533 -7.05 -21.20 39.94
CA ASN A 533 -7.77 -22.16 39.12
C ASN A 533 -7.14 -23.56 39.05
N LYS A 534 -5.94 -23.73 39.62
CA LYS A 534 -5.28 -25.04 39.80
C LYS A 534 -5.75 -25.75 41.04
N LEU A 535 -6.31 -25.01 41.98
CA LEU A 535 -6.81 -25.49 43.28
C LEU A 535 -8.31 -25.58 43.36
N LYS A 536 -9.03 -24.74 42.62
CA LYS A 536 -10.45 -24.58 42.81
C LYS A 536 -11.19 -24.32 41.49
N VAL A 537 -12.50 -24.58 41.48
CA VAL A 537 -13.44 -24.21 40.44
C VAL A 537 -14.76 -23.77 41.11
N ALA A 538 -15.40 -22.76 40.60
CA ALA A 538 -16.72 -22.38 41.04
C ALA A 538 -17.76 -23.03 40.12
N VAL A 539 -18.75 -23.68 40.74
CA VAL A 539 -19.88 -24.34 40.08
C VAL A 539 -21.14 -23.55 40.37
N THR A 540 -21.79 -23.05 39.35
CA THR A 540 -22.99 -22.23 39.44
C THR A 540 -24.20 -23.01 38.93
N LEU A 541 -25.22 -23.10 39.72
CA LEU A 541 -26.52 -23.69 39.40
C LEU A 541 -27.58 -22.59 39.24
N VAL A 542 -28.32 -22.63 38.15
CA VAL A 542 -29.60 -21.92 37.99
C VAL A 542 -30.69 -22.96 37.87
N ARG A 543 -31.72 -22.88 38.68
CA ARG A 543 -32.81 -23.86 38.72
C ARG A 543 -34.16 -23.19 38.98
N SER A 544 -35.21 -23.69 38.37
CA SER A 544 -36.55 -23.15 38.53
C SER A 544 -37.21 -23.50 39.90
N GLY A 545 -36.62 -24.36 40.69
CA GLY A 545 -37.07 -24.72 42.05
C GLY A 545 -35.99 -24.57 43.12
N LEU A 546 -36.36 -24.57 44.38
CA LEU A 546 -35.45 -24.38 45.54
C LEU A 546 -34.87 -25.69 46.09
N THR A 547 -35.16 -26.83 45.46
CA THR A 547 -34.65 -28.14 45.91
C THR A 547 -33.13 -28.23 45.71
N SER A 548 -32.42 -28.71 46.72
CA SER A 548 -31.00 -29.00 46.62
C SER A 548 -30.68 -29.93 45.43
N THR A 549 -29.69 -29.60 44.68
CA THR A 549 -29.21 -30.38 43.51
C THR A 549 -27.79 -30.85 43.75
N GLY A 550 -27.57 -32.13 43.68
CA GLY A 550 -26.22 -32.69 43.61
C GLY A 550 -25.60 -32.37 42.27
N ILE A 551 -24.34 -32.04 42.24
CA ILE A 551 -23.57 -31.83 41.04
C ILE A 551 -22.32 -32.67 41.15
N ASN A 552 -22.20 -33.68 40.30
CA ASN A 552 -20.97 -34.43 40.16
C ASN A 552 -19.99 -33.65 39.26
N TRP A 553 -18.76 -33.68 39.61
CA TRP A 553 -17.67 -33.06 38.88
C TRP A 553 -16.51 -34.04 38.62
N LEU A 554 -15.87 -33.85 37.50
CA LEU A 554 -14.64 -34.53 37.09
C LEU A 554 -13.66 -33.49 36.61
N ALA A 555 -12.48 -33.42 37.17
CA ALA A 555 -11.38 -32.55 36.76
C ALA A 555 -10.21 -33.41 36.24
N ILE A 556 -9.71 -33.06 35.08
CA ILE A 556 -8.62 -33.78 34.40
C ILE A 556 -7.57 -32.75 33.97
N GLY A 557 -6.31 -32.99 34.30
CA GLY A 557 -5.21 -32.11 33.96
C GLY A 557 -3.85 -32.70 34.37
N LYS A 558 -2.80 -31.90 34.22
CA LYS A 558 -1.49 -32.27 34.77
C LYS A 558 -1.48 -32.07 36.30
N GLY A 559 -1.00 -33.09 37.00
CA GLY A 559 -0.91 -33.09 38.45
C GLY A 559 0.49 -33.06 39.01
#